data_860076696014225c40331f808258bde9
#
_entry.id   860076696014225c40331f808258bde9
#
_cell.length_a   1.000
_cell.length_b   1.000
_cell.length_c   1.000
_cell.angle_alpha   90.00
_cell.angle_beta   90.00
_cell.angle_gamma   90.00
#
_symmetry.space_group_name_H-M   'P 1'
#
loop_
_entity.id
_entity.type
_entity.pdbx_description
1 polymer ?
#
loop_
_entity_poly.entity_id
_entity_poly.type
_entity_poly.pdbx_seq_one_letter_code
_entity_poly.pdbx_strand_id
1 'polypeptide(L)'
;MTFSPPSKQRIAFLDQAAATYHKQLDGSPAAEYLRKRGLSQDSAQSFRLGYVASPLSGHERYAGLLAIPYINRQGTVAIRYRCISDHDCKEIDKHSKYAREPGDDAKIYNILTLTLPVPRIAICEGEIDTITAWQSGIPAIGVAGAQNWKPMFNRLIRGYTEVITLADGDTAGLKLADAIAEKNEHATTCQMPHDLDVNQYYREHGQAALLEKAGF
;
A
#
# COMPACT_ATOMS: atom_id res chain seq x y z
N MET A 1 -7.56 21.95 -5.82
CA MET A 1 -7.59 20.84 -6.80
C MET A 1 -8.91 20.12 -6.64
N THR A 2 -9.70 20.05 -7.69
CA THR A 2 -10.96 19.29 -7.72
C THR A 2 -10.60 17.83 -7.95
N PHE A 3 -10.93 16.97 -6.99
CA PHE A 3 -10.82 15.52 -7.17
C PHE A 3 -11.77 15.08 -8.28
N SER A 4 -11.23 14.56 -9.38
CA SER A 4 -12.04 13.97 -10.46
C SER A 4 -11.93 12.43 -10.35
N PRO A 5 -13.01 11.73 -10.06
CA PRO A 5 -12.97 10.26 -10.06
C PRO A 5 -12.70 9.74 -11.49
N PRO A 6 -12.03 8.59 -11.63
CA PRO A 6 -11.82 7.99 -12.93
C PRO A 6 -13.15 7.65 -13.62
N SER A 7 -13.19 7.78 -14.96
CA SER A 7 -14.39 7.43 -15.74
C SER A 7 -14.69 5.91 -15.63
N LYS A 8 -15.94 5.53 -15.89
CA LYS A 8 -16.34 4.11 -15.92
C LYS A 8 -15.49 3.29 -16.90
N GLN A 9 -15.18 3.87 -18.07
CA GLN A 9 -14.32 3.22 -19.07
C GLN A 9 -12.90 3.01 -18.52
N ARG A 10 -12.37 3.99 -17.80
CA ARG A 10 -11.06 3.88 -17.16
C ARG A 10 -11.04 2.79 -16.09
N ILE A 11 -12.06 2.72 -15.23
CA ILE A 11 -12.21 1.66 -14.22
C ILE A 11 -12.26 0.29 -14.88
N ALA A 12 -13.06 0.12 -15.95
CA ALA A 12 -13.15 -1.14 -16.68
C ALA A 12 -11.80 -1.59 -17.27
N PHE A 13 -11.02 -0.65 -17.83
CA PHE A 13 -9.67 -0.93 -18.32
C PHE A 13 -8.73 -1.36 -17.18
N LEU A 14 -8.74 -0.65 -16.05
CA LEU A 14 -7.90 -0.96 -14.89
C LEU A 14 -8.30 -2.30 -14.24
N ASP A 15 -9.59 -2.62 -14.19
CA ASP A 15 -10.06 -3.93 -13.71
C ASP A 15 -9.59 -5.06 -14.63
N GLN A 16 -9.64 -4.87 -15.95
CA GLN A 16 -9.08 -5.82 -16.90
C GLN A 16 -7.56 -5.98 -16.71
N ALA A 17 -6.84 -4.87 -16.57
CA ALA A 17 -5.38 -4.89 -16.35
C ALA A 17 -5.04 -5.62 -15.05
N ALA A 18 -5.68 -5.28 -13.93
CA ALA A 18 -5.48 -5.94 -12.64
C ALA A 18 -5.76 -7.43 -12.72
N ALA A 19 -6.87 -7.85 -13.34
CA ALA A 19 -7.21 -9.26 -13.51
C ALA A 19 -6.21 -10.00 -14.40
N THR A 20 -5.74 -9.35 -15.48
CA THR A 20 -4.72 -9.94 -16.38
C THR A 20 -3.41 -10.16 -15.65
N TYR A 21 -2.92 -9.15 -14.94
CA TYR A 21 -1.63 -9.22 -14.22
C TYR A 21 -1.70 -10.16 -13.02
N HIS A 22 -2.86 -10.24 -12.34
CA HIS A 22 -3.07 -11.19 -11.25
C HIS A 22 -2.94 -12.65 -11.74
N LYS A 23 -3.49 -12.98 -12.90
CA LYS A 23 -3.33 -14.31 -13.52
C LYS A 23 -1.88 -14.64 -13.89
N GLN A 24 -1.04 -13.64 -14.05
CA GLN A 24 0.38 -13.79 -14.38
C GLN A 24 1.28 -13.82 -13.13
N LEU A 25 0.71 -13.75 -11.93
CA LEU A 25 1.47 -13.69 -10.68
C LEU A 25 2.09 -15.05 -10.33
N ASP A 26 1.32 -16.12 -10.42
CA ASP A 26 1.78 -17.44 -9.99
C ASP A 26 3.01 -17.89 -10.78
N GLY A 27 4.03 -18.45 -10.07
CA GLY A 27 5.30 -18.87 -10.66
C GLY A 27 6.18 -17.71 -11.18
N SER A 28 5.78 -16.46 -11.02
CA SER A 28 6.53 -15.30 -11.54
C SER A 28 7.62 -14.81 -10.56
N PRO A 29 8.56 -13.97 -11.03
CA PRO A 29 9.49 -13.26 -10.15
C PRO A 29 8.80 -12.43 -9.07
N ALA A 30 7.59 -11.91 -9.35
CA ALA A 30 6.82 -11.14 -8.36
C ALA A 30 6.26 -12.03 -7.24
N ALA A 31 5.84 -13.25 -7.53
CA ALA A 31 5.43 -14.20 -6.50
C ALA A 31 6.59 -14.53 -5.55
N GLU A 32 7.78 -14.75 -6.10
CA GLU A 32 8.99 -14.98 -5.30
C GLU A 32 9.35 -13.74 -4.45
N TYR A 33 9.24 -12.55 -5.02
CA TYR A 33 9.44 -11.30 -4.29
C TYR A 33 8.47 -11.18 -3.10
N LEU A 34 7.16 -11.44 -3.31
CA LEU A 34 6.16 -11.39 -2.25
C LEU A 34 6.44 -12.43 -1.16
N ARG A 35 6.84 -13.64 -1.55
CA ARG A 35 7.25 -14.70 -0.61
C ARG A 35 8.45 -14.26 0.25
N LYS A 36 9.48 -13.65 -0.35
CA LYS A 36 10.63 -13.09 0.36
C LYS A 36 10.24 -11.95 1.32
N ARG A 37 9.16 -11.24 1.02
CA ARG A 37 8.56 -10.21 1.89
C ARG A 37 7.64 -10.80 2.97
N GLY A 38 7.50 -12.12 3.05
CA GLY A 38 6.63 -12.78 4.03
C GLY A 38 5.13 -12.56 3.78
N LEU A 39 4.75 -12.16 2.56
CA LEU A 39 3.35 -12.01 2.19
C LEU A 39 2.79 -13.34 1.69
N SER A 40 1.63 -13.72 2.23
CA SER A 40 0.95 -14.97 1.90
C SER A 40 0.28 -14.92 0.52
N GLN A 41 0.02 -16.10 -0.04
CA GLN A 41 -0.77 -16.21 -1.27
C GLN A 41 -2.19 -15.66 -1.08
N ASP A 42 -2.81 -15.87 0.08
CA ASP A 42 -4.13 -15.33 0.41
C ASP A 42 -4.12 -13.80 0.41
N SER A 43 -3.05 -13.19 0.93
CA SER A 43 -2.86 -11.74 0.86
C SER A 43 -2.71 -11.28 -0.59
N ALA A 44 -1.88 -11.96 -1.38
CA ALA A 44 -1.70 -11.62 -2.79
C ALA A 44 -3.01 -11.71 -3.58
N GLN A 45 -3.85 -12.71 -3.28
CA GLN A 45 -5.18 -12.89 -3.86
C GLN A 45 -6.15 -11.78 -3.41
N SER A 46 -6.23 -11.52 -2.10
CA SER A 46 -7.15 -10.53 -1.52
C SER A 46 -6.89 -9.13 -2.06
N PHE A 47 -5.63 -8.76 -2.23
CA PHE A 47 -5.21 -7.48 -2.78
C PHE A 47 -5.07 -7.48 -4.30
N ARG A 48 -5.38 -8.61 -4.98
CA ARG A 48 -5.24 -8.80 -6.43
C ARG A 48 -3.88 -8.39 -6.96
N LEU A 49 -2.82 -8.65 -6.19
CA LEU A 49 -1.45 -8.35 -6.64
C LEU A 49 -1.16 -9.11 -7.91
N GLY A 50 -0.36 -8.52 -8.81
CA GLY A 50 -0.10 -9.11 -10.11
C GLY A 50 1.33 -8.90 -10.59
N TYR A 51 1.69 -9.59 -11.66
CA TYR A 51 2.96 -9.42 -12.36
C TYR A 51 2.69 -9.02 -13.80
N VAL A 52 3.41 -8.02 -14.29
CA VAL A 52 3.25 -7.54 -15.67
C VAL A 52 4.21 -8.33 -16.58
N ALA A 53 3.88 -9.60 -16.86
CA ALA A 53 4.65 -10.41 -17.81
C ALA A 53 4.35 -10.01 -19.25
N SER A 54 3.07 -9.79 -19.55
CA SER A 54 2.58 -9.36 -20.86
C SER A 54 1.69 -8.12 -20.65
N PRO A 55 2.23 -6.92 -20.85
CA PRO A 55 1.50 -5.68 -20.61
C PRO A 55 0.35 -5.51 -21.60
N LEU A 56 -0.77 -4.93 -21.13
CA LEU A 56 -1.81 -4.43 -22.02
C LEU A 56 -1.31 -3.17 -22.76
N SER A 57 -1.96 -2.86 -23.87
CA SER A 57 -1.65 -1.66 -24.65
C SER A 57 -1.68 -0.39 -23.78
N GLY A 58 -0.61 0.39 -23.82
CA GLY A 58 -0.39 1.57 -22.97
C GLY A 58 0.31 1.27 -21.63
N HIS A 59 0.52 -0.01 -21.29
CA HIS A 59 1.23 -0.42 -20.08
C HIS A 59 2.62 -1.02 -20.35
N GLU A 60 3.14 -0.91 -21.56
CA GLU A 60 4.38 -1.54 -22.02
C GLU A 60 5.56 -1.20 -21.11
N ARG A 61 5.64 0.03 -20.63
CA ARG A 61 6.69 0.51 -19.73
C ARG A 61 6.67 -0.12 -18.33
N TYR A 62 5.62 -0.85 -17.97
CA TYR A 62 5.51 -1.53 -16.68
C TYR A 62 5.85 -3.02 -16.75
N ALA A 63 6.30 -3.51 -17.91
CA ALA A 63 6.74 -4.90 -18.08
C ALA A 63 7.76 -5.28 -16.99
N GLY A 64 7.60 -6.45 -16.40
CA GLY A 64 8.50 -6.96 -15.37
C GLY A 64 8.26 -6.41 -13.95
N LEU A 65 7.29 -5.50 -13.76
CA LEU A 65 7.00 -4.92 -12.45
C LEU A 65 5.88 -5.67 -11.72
N LEU A 66 5.89 -5.60 -10.39
CA LEU A 66 4.77 -5.98 -9.54
C LEU A 66 3.66 -4.94 -9.68
N ALA A 67 2.45 -5.38 -10.05
CA ALA A 67 1.26 -4.56 -10.10
C ALA A 67 0.50 -4.60 -8.76
N ILE A 68 0.19 -3.42 -8.22
CA ILE A 68 -0.49 -3.22 -6.94
C ILE A 68 -1.76 -2.40 -7.19
N PRO A 69 -2.92 -3.05 -7.34
CA PRO A 69 -4.18 -2.36 -7.61
C PRO A 69 -4.71 -1.60 -6.39
N TYR A 70 -5.23 -0.39 -6.62
CA TYR A 70 -6.02 0.38 -5.68
C TYR A 70 -7.49 0.17 -5.99
N ILE A 71 -8.18 -0.48 -5.07
CA ILE A 71 -9.56 -0.96 -5.28
C ILE A 71 -10.50 -0.23 -4.33
N ASN A 72 -11.61 0.24 -4.83
CA ASN A 72 -12.73 0.77 -4.06
C ASN A 72 -14.05 0.06 -4.44
N ARG A 73 -15.20 0.56 -3.95
CA ARG A 73 -16.53 0.00 -4.29
C ARG A 73 -16.91 0.06 -5.77
N GLN A 74 -16.23 0.87 -6.56
CA GLN A 74 -16.49 1.02 -7.99
C GLN A 74 -15.62 0.08 -8.85
N GLY A 75 -14.53 -0.45 -8.31
CA GLY A 75 -13.55 -1.29 -8.98
C GLY A 75 -12.12 -0.79 -8.76
N THR A 76 -11.23 -1.14 -9.67
CA THR A 76 -9.83 -0.70 -9.65
C THR A 76 -9.72 0.74 -10.15
N VAL A 77 -9.28 1.64 -9.29
CA VAL A 77 -9.21 3.09 -9.58
C VAL A 77 -7.81 3.59 -9.88
N ALA A 78 -6.80 2.79 -9.60
CA ALA A 78 -5.40 3.00 -9.97
C ALA A 78 -4.63 1.69 -9.87
N ILE A 79 -3.48 1.61 -10.52
CA ILE A 79 -2.48 0.55 -10.31
C ILE A 79 -1.14 1.23 -10.10
N ARG A 80 -0.47 0.93 -8.98
CA ARG A 80 0.94 1.24 -8.82
C ARG A 80 1.78 0.05 -9.25
N TYR A 81 2.94 0.35 -9.77
CA TYR A 81 3.89 -0.65 -10.23
C TYR A 81 5.17 -0.52 -9.43
N ARG A 82 5.68 -1.63 -8.92
CA ARG A 82 6.89 -1.67 -8.11
C ARG A 82 7.97 -2.47 -8.80
N CYS A 83 9.18 -1.90 -8.88
CA CYS A 83 10.38 -2.66 -9.25
C CYS A 83 10.66 -3.73 -8.19
N ILE A 84 10.87 -4.96 -8.63
CA ILE A 84 11.14 -6.12 -7.80
C ILE A 84 12.55 -6.68 -7.97
N SER A 85 13.34 -6.06 -8.84
CA SER A 85 14.74 -6.42 -9.07
C SER A 85 15.57 -6.08 -7.84
N ASP A 86 16.58 -6.89 -7.59
CA ASP A 86 17.53 -6.69 -6.48
C ASP A 86 18.65 -5.73 -6.92
N HIS A 87 18.30 -4.45 -7.01
CA HIS A 87 19.23 -3.37 -7.34
C HIS A 87 18.82 -2.04 -6.72
N ASP A 88 19.75 -1.10 -6.62
CA ASP A 88 19.39 0.28 -6.33
C ASP A 88 18.83 0.95 -7.58
N CYS A 89 17.51 1.17 -7.57
CA CYS A 89 16.79 1.77 -8.71
C CYS A 89 17.28 3.17 -9.07
N LYS A 90 17.83 3.93 -8.13
CA LYS A 90 18.33 5.29 -8.38
C LYS A 90 19.73 5.31 -8.95
N GLU A 91 20.61 4.44 -8.45
CA GLU A 91 22.03 4.42 -8.81
C GLU A 91 22.29 3.65 -10.11
N ILE A 92 21.70 2.46 -10.26
CA ILE A 92 22.01 1.56 -11.38
C ILE A 92 21.23 1.95 -12.63
N ASP A 93 19.89 2.00 -12.55
CA ASP A 93 19.04 2.20 -13.72
C ASP A 93 18.39 3.58 -13.78
N LYS A 94 18.68 4.47 -12.82
CA LYS A 94 18.17 5.85 -12.73
C LYS A 94 16.65 5.94 -12.88
N HIS A 95 15.92 4.93 -12.37
CA HIS A 95 14.47 4.92 -12.37
C HIS A 95 13.91 4.95 -10.94
N SER A 96 12.64 5.27 -10.81
CA SER A 96 11.95 5.21 -9.50
C SER A 96 11.62 3.77 -9.13
N LYS A 97 11.80 3.41 -7.86
CA LYS A 97 11.36 2.11 -7.29
C LYS A 97 9.87 1.85 -7.51
N TYR A 98 9.10 2.92 -7.61
CA TYR A 98 7.66 2.87 -7.91
C TYR A 98 7.33 3.69 -9.14
N ALA A 99 6.44 3.16 -9.96
CA ALA A 99 5.84 3.86 -11.08
C ALA A 99 4.32 3.92 -10.94
N ARG A 100 3.71 4.92 -11.53
CA ARG A 100 2.25 5.10 -11.62
C ARG A 100 1.91 5.69 -12.97
N GLU A 101 0.63 5.66 -13.31
CA GLU A 101 0.21 6.35 -14.52
C GLU A 101 0.30 7.86 -14.37
N PRO A 102 0.60 8.57 -15.47
CA PRO A 102 0.62 10.04 -15.43
C PRO A 102 -0.73 10.60 -15.02
N GLY A 103 -0.72 11.63 -14.18
CA GLY A 103 -1.93 12.30 -13.72
C GLY A 103 -2.67 11.59 -12.57
N ASP A 104 -2.18 10.46 -12.09
CA ASP A 104 -2.77 9.83 -10.90
C ASP A 104 -2.46 10.66 -9.65
N ASP A 105 -3.54 11.07 -8.96
CA ASP A 105 -3.45 11.73 -7.66
C ASP A 105 -3.15 10.74 -6.53
N ALA A 106 -2.70 11.29 -5.38
CA ALA A 106 -2.55 10.50 -4.16
C ALA A 106 -3.88 9.90 -3.73
N LYS A 107 -3.87 8.60 -3.44
CA LYS A 107 -5.02 7.81 -3.01
C LYS A 107 -4.68 7.03 -1.74
N ILE A 108 -5.70 6.71 -0.97
CA ILE A 108 -5.57 5.76 0.14
C ILE A 108 -5.59 4.35 -0.41
N TYR A 109 -4.58 3.57 -0.07
CA TYR A 109 -4.51 2.14 -0.33
C TYR A 109 -5.37 1.39 0.67
N ASN A 110 -5.98 0.27 0.25
CA ASN A 110 -6.89 -0.54 1.06
C ASN A 110 -8.06 0.26 1.66
N ILE A 111 -8.59 1.22 0.90
CA ILE A 111 -9.66 2.12 1.36
C ILE A 111 -10.93 1.38 1.81
N LEU A 112 -11.16 0.16 1.35
CA LEU A 112 -12.32 -0.65 1.75
C LEU A 112 -12.29 -1.02 3.23
N THR A 113 -11.13 -1.01 3.89
CA THR A 113 -11.01 -1.19 5.35
C THR A 113 -11.84 -0.15 6.12
N LEU A 114 -11.98 1.07 5.59
CA LEU A 114 -12.81 2.12 6.20
C LEU A 114 -14.31 1.78 6.25
N THR A 115 -14.72 0.68 5.63
CA THR A 115 -16.13 0.21 5.67
C THR A 115 -16.37 -0.89 6.71
N LEU A 116 -15.31 -1.34 7.38
CA LEU A 116 -15.41 -2.34 8.43
C LEU A 116 -15.93 -1.70 9.73
N PRO A 117 -16.79 -2.39 10.48
CA PRO A 117 -17.31 -1.90 11.75
C PRO A 117 -16.28 -2.13 12.89
N VAL A 118 -15.13 -1.50 12.79
CA VAL A 118 -14.03 -1.61 13.75
C VAL A 118 -13.77 -0.27 14.42
N PRO A 119 -13.48 -0.22 15.72
CA PRO A 119 -13.25 1.04 16.44
C PRO A 119 -11.83 1.60 16.23
N ARG A 120 -10.89 0.76 15.77
CA ARG A 120 -9.48 1.08 15.66
C ARG A 120 -8.98 0.83 14.24
N ILE A 121 -8.05 1.67 13.76
CA ILE A 121 -7.45 1.52 12.43
C ILE A 121 -5.98 1.91 12.48
N ALA A 122 -5.17 1.19 11.70
CA ALA A 122 -3.78 1.55 11.48
C ALA A 122 -3.59 2.30 10.16
N ILE A 123 -2.56 3.14 10.10
CA ILE A 123 -2.12 3.84 8.88
C ILE A 123 -0.65 3.52 8.65
N CYS A 124 -0.31 3.03 7.45
CA CYS A 124 1.05 2.71 7.03
C CYS A 124 1.53 3.66 5.92
N GLU A 125 2.85 3.80 5.77
CA GLU A 125 3.45 4.64 4.72
C GLU A 125 3.43 3.99 3.33
N GLY A 126 3.37 2.66 3.25
CA GLY A 126 3.49 1.93 1.99
C GLY A 126 2.43 0.85 1.80
N GLU A 127 2.31 0.37 0.54
CA GLU A 127 1.38 -0.69 0.21
C GLU A 127 1.79 -2.04 0.83
N ILE A 128 3.07 -2.36 0.80
CA ILE A 128 3.60 -3.63 1.35
C ILE A 128 3.38 -3.65 2.87
N ASP A 129 3.62 -2.54 3.55
CA ASP A 129 3.41 -2.40 4.99
C ASP A 129 1.93 -2.51 5.35
N THR A 130 1.06 -1.91 4.54
CA THR A 130 -0.39 -2.03 4.70
C THR A 130 -0.87 -3.47 4.56
N ILE A 131 -0.37 -4.20 3.55
CA ILE A 131 -0.70 -5.62 3.35
C ILE A 131 -0.18 -6.45 4.51
N THR A 132 1.03 -6.16 5.01
CA THR A 132 1.64 -6.85 6.15
C THR A 132 0.81 -6.64 7.42
N ALA A 133 0.41 -5.41 7.71
CA ALA A 133 -0.46 -5.11 8.85
C ALA A 133 -1.81 -5.83 8.71
N TRP A 134 -2.44 -5.75 7.53
CA TRP A 134 -3.71 -6.42 7.25
C TRP A 134 -3.61 -7.94 7.39
N GLN A 135 -2.57 -8.56 6.84
CA GLN A 135 -2.28 -10.00 6.96
C GLN A 135 -2.10 -10.42 8.43
N SER A 136 -1.58 -9.54 9.24
CA SER A 136 -1.40 -9.77 10.68
C SER A 136 -2.70 -9.62 11.49
N GLY A 137 -3.82 -9.23 10.87
CA GLY A 137 -5.11 -9.03 11.53
C GLY A 137 -5.34 -7.59 11.98
N ILE A 138 -4.48 -6.64 11.59
CA ILE A 138 -4.62 -5.22 11.90
C ILE A 138 -5.43 -4.54 10.78
N PRO A 139 -6.62 -3.97 11.06
CA PRO A 139 -7.33 -3.15 10.09
C PRO A 139 -6.45 -1.96 9.68
N ALA A 140 -5.95 -1.94 8.45
CA ALA A 140 -4.97 -0.96 8.01
C ALA A 140 -5.31 -0.34 6.65
N ILE A 141 -5.02 0.93 6.52
CA ILE A 141 -4.96 1.68 5.26
C ILE A 141 -3.54 2.18 5.04
N GLY A 142 -3.22 2.53 3.79
CA GLY A 142 -1.90 3.03 3.45
C GLY A 142 -1.91 4.29 2.60
N VAL A 143 -0.82 5.03 2.66
CA VAL A 143 -0.53 6.09 1.71
C VAL A 143 0.80 5.82 1.03
N ALA A 144 0.94 6.26 -0.21
CA ALA A 144 2.13 5.98 -0.99
C ALA A 144 3.21 7.05 -0.77
N GLY A 145 3.84 7.01 0.41
CA GLY A 145 4.83 7.98 0.87
C GLY A 145 4.23 9.08 1.77
N ALA A 146 4.94 9.45 2.81
CA ALA A 146 4.51 10.36 3.88
C ALA A 146 3.91 11.69 3.37
N GLN A 147 4.52 12.27 2.34
CA GLN A 147 4.07 13.54 1.74
C GLN A 147 2.73 13.45 0.99
N ASN A 148 2.19 12.27 0.80
CA ASN A 148 0.93 12.05 0.10
C ASN A 148 -0.29 12.03 1.02
N TRP A 149 -0.11 12.16 2.34
CA TRP A 149 -1.23 12.41 3.23
C TRP A 149 -1.88 13.76 2.90
N LYS A 150 -3.13 13.75 2.49
CA LYS A 150 -3.86 14.98 2.12
C LYS A 150 -4.79 15.41 3.25
N PRO A 151 -4.99 16.71 3.49
CA PRO A 151 -5.88 17.21 4.55
C PRO A 151 -7.30 16.64 4.50
N MET A 152 -7.78 16.32 3.30
CA MET A 152 -9.10 15.70 3.12
C MET A 152 -9.19 14.29 3.70
N PHE A 153 -8.08 13.56 3.82
CA PHE A 153 -8.06 12.19 4.36
C PHE A 153 -8.36 12.16 5.86
N ASN A 154 -8.07 13.24 6.58
CA ASN A 154 -8.43 13.36 8.00
C ASN A 154 -9.93 13.18 8.26
N ARG A 155 -10.80 13.51 7.29
CA ARG A 155 -12.25 13.33 7.43
C ARG A 155 -12.65 11.85 7.44
N LEU A 156 -11.87 11.00 6.79
CA LEU A 156 -12.17 9.57 6.64
C LEU A 156 -11.87 8.78 7.92
N ILE A 157 -11.01 9.30 8.78
CA ILE A 157 -10.57 8.62 10.00
C ILE A 157 -11.18 9.19 11.29
N ARG A 158 -11.97 10.25 11.22
CA ARG A 158 -12.58 10.91 12.40
C ARG A 158 -13.52 10.04 13.23
N GLY A 159 -14.09 9.00 12.64
CA GLY A 159 -15.05 8.13 13.30
C GLY A 159 -14.43 7.02 14.15
N TYR A 160 -13.11 6.86 14.10
CA TYR A 160 -12.41 5.84 14.86
C TYR A 160 -12.10 6.35 16.27
N THR A 161 -12.22 5.44 17.26
CA THR A 161 -11.84 5.74 18.65
C THR A 161 -10.33 5.82 18.83
N GLU A 162 -9.58 5.14 17.95
CA GLU A 162 -8.13 5.18 17.93
C GLU A 162 -7.61 5.03 16.49
N VAL A 163 -6.66 5.87 16.12
CA VAL A 163 -5.94 5.82 14.85
C VAL A 163 -4.46 5.63 15.17
N ILE A 164 -3.86 4.55 14.71
CA ILE A 164 -2.47 4.22 15.02
C ILE A 164 -1.63 4.38 13.74
N THR A 165 -0.72 5.36 13.72
CA THR A 165 0.24 5.44 12.62
C THR A 165 1.37 4.45 12.89
N LEU A 166 1.46 3.41 12.07
CA LEU A 166 2.61 2.49 12.04
C LEU A 166 3.71 3.18 11.21
N ALA A 167 4.50 3.99 11.89
CA ALA A 167 5.52 4.83 11.27
C ALA A 167 6.80 4.03 11.04
N ASP A 168 7.38 4.14 9.85
CA ASP A 168 8.71 3.59 9.58
C ASP A 168 9.75 4.20 10.53
N GLY A 169 10.84 3.49 10.79
CA GLY A 169 11.90 3.88 11.74
C GLY A 169 12.78 5.02 11.24
N ASP A 170 12.27 5.87 10.36
CA ASP A 170 12.99 6.98 9.75
C ASP A 170 12.26 8.33 9.91
N THR A 171 12.88 9.39 9.38
CA THR A 171 12.33 10.75 9.46
C THR A 171 11.04 10.92 8.62
N ALA A 172 10.83 10.14 7.56
CA ALA A 172 9.64 10.24 6.72
C ALA A 172 8.43 9.67 7.44
N GLY A 173 8.59 8.51 8.10
CA GLY A 173 7.55 7.90 8.93
C GLY A 173 7.08 8.81 10.06
N LEU A 174 8.02 9.47 10.76
CA LEU A 174 7.67 10.45 11.79
C LEU A 174 6.89 11.65 11.24
N LYS A 175 7.27 12.20 10.09
CA LYS A 175 6.53 13.29 9.44
C LYS A 175 5.11 12.90 9.07
N LEU A 176 4.88 11.66 8.65
CA LEU A 176 3.53 11.15 8.39
C LEU A 176 2.73 11.11 9.70
N ALA A 177 3.31 10.56 10.76
CA ALA A 177 2.67 10.47 12.07
C ALA A 177 2.28 11.86 12.61
N ASP A 178 3.19 12.82 12.55
CA ASP A 178 2.95 14.22 12.97
C ASP A 178 1.81 14.85 12.16
N ALA A 179 1.80 14.67 10.84
CA ALA A 179 0.77 15.23 9.97
C ALA A 179 -0.63 14.65 10.24
N ILE A 180 -0.70 13.39 10.69
CA ILE A 180 -1.95 12.75 11.09
C ILE A 180 -2.37 13.23 12.49
N ALA A 181 -1.45 13.23 13.45
CA ALA A 181 -1.71 13.60 14.84
C ALA A 181 -2.13 15.08 14.97
N GLU A 182 -1.55 15.99 14.19
CA GLU A 182 -1.90 17.42 14.21
C GLU A 182 -3.40 17.70 14.03
N LYS A 183 -4.11 16.84 13.33
CA LYS A 183 -5.53 17.01 12.95
C LYS A 183 -6.46 15.97 13.57
N ASN A 184 -5.94 15.01 14.32
CA ASN A 184 -6.72 13.90 14.88
C ASN A 184 -6.24 13.62 16.31
N GLU A 185 -6.97 14.10 17.30
CA GLU A 185 -6.66 13.97 18.73
C GLU A 185 -6.61 12.50 19.24
N HIS A 186 -7.23 11.57 18.50
CA HIS A 186 -7.21 10.14 18.81
C HIS A 186 -6.12 9.38 18.03
N ALA A 187 -5.21 10.12 17.37
CA ALA A 187 -4.11 9.50 16.66
C ALA A 187 -2.91 9.28 17.59
N THR A 188 -2.38 8.07 17.56
CA THR A 188 -1.16 7.67 18.26
C THR A 188 -0.11 7.20 17.26
N THR A 189 1.15 7.21 17.66
CA THR A 189 2.27 6.77 16.82
C THR A 189 2.90 5.51 17.39
N CYS A 190 2.95 4.47 16.59
CA CYS A 190 3.75 3.29 16.82
C CYS A 190 4.93 3.31 15.85
N GLN A 191 6.07 3.84 16.29
CA GLN A 191 7.27 3.88 15.48
C GLN A 191 7.98 2.53 15.46
N MET A 192 8.35 2.07 14.26
CA MET A 192 9.23 0.91 14.09
C MET A 192 10.64 1.25 14.60
N PRO A 193 11.44 0.24 14.99
CA PRO A 193 12.85 0.46 15.33
C PRO A 193 13.61 1.18 14.22
N HIS A 194 14.74 1.79 14.57
CA HIS A 194 15.57 2.55 13.62
C HIS A 194 15.82 1.75 12.32
N ASP A 195 15.61 2.40 11.19
CA ASP A 195 15.79 1.87 9.83
C ASP A 195 14.89 0.68 9.42
N LEU A 196 13.91 0.27 10.25
CA LEU A 196 12.95 -0.76 9.87
C LEU A 196 11.64 -0.15 9.36
N ASP A 197 11.09 -0.74 8.29
CA ASP A 197 9.68 -0.58 7.91
C ASP A 197 8.81 -1.64 8.62
N VAL A 198 7.49 -1.51 8.53
CA VAL A 198 6.54 -2.46 9.15
C VAL A 198 6.75 -3.88 8.64
N ASN A 199 7.00 -4.03 7.34
CA ASN A 199 7.23 -5.33 6.73
C ASN A 199 8.55 -5.97 7.18
N GLN A 200 9.62 -5.18 7.32
CA GLN A 200 10.89 -5.67 7.85
C GLN A 200 10.75 -6.12 9.30
N TYR A 201 10.11 -5.30 10.14
CA TYR A 201 9.83 -5.66 11.53
C TYR A 201 9.04 -6.97 11.64
N TYR A 202 7.98 -7.12 10.84
CA TYR A 202 7.20 -8.37 10.77
C TYR A 202 8.06 -9.58 10.36
N ARG A 203 8.93 -9.43 9.38
CA ARG A 203 9.80 -10.52 8.91
C ARG A 203 10.82 -10.96 9.94
N GLU A 204 11.30 -10.04 10.77
CA GLU A 204 12.32 -10.31 11.79
C GLU A 204 11.71 -10.85 13.10
N HIS A 205 10.52 -10.36 13.47
CA HIS A 205 9.93 -10.63 14.78
C HIS A 205 8.62 -11.41 14.74
N GLY A 206 7.99 -11.51 13.57
CA GLY A 206 6.74 -12.26 13.37
C GLY A 206 5.47 -11.49 13.69
N GLN A 207 4.34 -12.13 13.41
CA GLN A 207 3.00 -11.55 13.56
C GLN A 207 2.68 -11.13 15.01
N ALA A 208 2.97 -12.01 15.98
CA ALA A 208 2.65 -11.74 17.38
C ALA A 208 3.36 -10.48 17.89
N ALA A 209 4.64 -10.32 17.56
CA ALA A 209 5.40 -9.15 17.95
C ALA A 209 4.89 -7.86 17.28
N LEU A 210 4.45 -7.94 16.03
CA LEU A 210 3.84 -6.78 15.35
C LEU A 210 2.51 -6.39 16.01
N LEU A 211 1.65 -7.35 16.35
CA LEU A 211 0.39 -7.10 17.05
C LEU A 211 0.63 -6.45 18.41
N GLU A 212 1.51 -7.02 19.23
CA GLU A 212 1.87 -6.48 20.54
C GLU A 212 2.42 -5.05 20.43
N LYS A 213 3.37 -4.82 19.50
CA LYS A 213 3.98 -3.52 19.28
C LYS A 213 2.95 -2.47 18.82
N ALA A 214 2.05 -2.85 17.94
CA ALA A 214 0.98 -1.99 17.43
C ALA A 214 -0.18 -1.83 18.43
N GLY A 215 -0.20 -2.60 19.51
CA GLY A 215 -1.24 -2.58 20.54
C GLY A 215 -2.57 -3.19 20.08
N PHE A 216 -2.58 -4.14 19.14
CA PHE A 216 -3.76 -4.86 18.65
C PHE A 216 -3.93 -6.23 19.30
#